data_f77a25c1cd0abd677aabf919d52c28a1
#
_entry.id   f77a25c1cd0abd677aabf919d52c28a1
#
_cell.length_a   1.000
_cell.length_b   1.000
_cell.length_c   1.000
_cell.angle_alpha   90.00
_cell.angle_beta   90.00
_cell.angle_gamma   90.00
#
_symmetry.space_group_name_H-M   'P 1'
#
loop_
_entity.id
_entity.type
_entity.pdbx_description
1 polymer ?
#
loop_
_entity_poly.entity_id
_entity_poly.type
_entity_poly.pdbx_seq_one_letter_code
_entity_poly.pdbx_strand_id
1 'polypeptide(L)'
;MRAMVYRGPYKVRVEDKDVPAVEHPNDAIVRVTLAAICGSDLHLYHGLMPDTRIGHTFGHEFIGVVEQVGSSVQNLQVGDRVMVPFNISCGSCWFCARGLSSNCHNVNPNATAVGGIYGYSHTTGGYDGGQSQYVRVPFADVGPVRIPDWMHDEDAVLLTDAAATGYFGAQLGDIVEGDTVVVLGAGPVGLIAAQSSWLMGAGRVIVVDHLQERLAKARSMAYAETLDYDEHDDVVVELKKQTDFLGADVVIDARAPERYRGEREPVDPRAGHVPTRVSGIRPW
;
A
#
# COMPACT_ATOMS: atom_id res chain seq x y z
N MET A 1 -1.25 -26.29 -3.71
CA MET A 1 -1.96 -25.08 -4.15
C MET A 1 -1.17 -24.37 -5.23
N ARG A 2 -1.83 -23.61 -6.09
CA ARG A 2 -1.14 -22.75 -7.05
C ARG A 2 -0.79 -21.40 -6.40
N ALA A 3 0.42 -20.90 -6.68
CA ALA A 3 0.90 -19.62 -6.16
C ALA A 3 1.78 -18.90 -7.18
N MET A 4 1.80 -17.57 -7.17
CA MET A 4 2.75 -16.78 -7.94
C MET A 4 4.08 -16.68 -7.19
N VAL A 5 5.12 -17.29 -7.74
CA VAL A 5 6.39 -17.54 -7.07
C VAL A 5 7.52 -16.75 -7.73
N TYR A 6 8.31 -16.07 -6.90
CA TYR A 6 9.52 -15.38 -7.33
C TYR A 6 10.64 -16.34 -7.72
N ARG A 7 11.25 -16.12 -8.87
CA ARG A 7 12.35 -16.95 -9.42
C ARG A 7 13.60 -16.13 -9.77
N GLY A 8 13.69 -14.93 -9.25
CA GLY A 8 14.76 -13.96 -9.48
C GLY A 8 14.26 -12.73 -10.24
N PRO A 9 15.12 -11.72 -10.42
CA PRO A 9 14.74 -10.49 -11.12
C PRO A 9 14.11 -10.75 -12.48
N TYR A 10 12.99 -10.08 -12.75
CA TYR A 10 12.18 -10.21 -13.97
C TYR A 10 11.62 -11.62 -14.21
N LYS A 11 11.54 -12.46 -13.18
CA LYS A 11 11.06 -13.85 -13.28
C LYS A 11 10.09 -14.17 -12.15
N VAL A 12 8.82 -14.34 -12.52
CA VAL A 12 7.78 -14.93 -11.67
C VAL A 12 7.11 -16.07 -12.44
N ARG A 13 6.61 -17.07 -11.71
CA ARG A 13 5.89 -18.21 -12.29
C ARG A 13 4.74 -18.61 -11.38
N VAL A 14 3.65 -19.07 -11.99
CA VAL A 14 2.61 -19.78 -11.24
C VAL A 14 3.05 -21.23 -11.09
N GLU A 15 3.23 -21.66 -9.86
CA GLU A 15 3.76 -23.00 -9.52
C GLU A 15 2.92 -23.65 -8.44
N ASP A 16 3.06 -24.97 -8.33
CA ASP A 16 2.47 -25.72 -7.23
C ASP A 16 3.36 -25.59 -5.98
N LYS A 17 2.71 -25.21 -4.86
CA LYS A 17 3.29 -25.19 -3.51
C LYS A 17 2.41 -26.03 -2.58
N ASP A 18 2.96 -26.43 -1.46
CA ASP A 18 2.17 -27.06 -0.39
C ASP A 18 1.11 -26.06 0.14
N VAL A 19 -0.04 -26.57 0.51
CA VAL A 19 -1.05 -25.77 1.19
C VAL A 19 -0.53 -25.45 2.60
N PRO A 20 -0.54 -24.16 3.02
CA PRO A 20 -0.06 -23.80 4.34
C PRO A 20 -0.93 -24.46 5.43
N ALA A 21 -0.31 -24.78 6.55
CA ALA A 21 -0.97 -25.31 7.74
C ALA A 21 -0.99 -24.28 8.87
N VAL A 22 -1.85 -24.49 9.87
CA VAL A 22 -1.82 -23.78 11.14
C VAL A 22 -0.53 -24.19 11.87
N GLU A 23 0.40 -23.26 12.07
CA GLU A 23 1.69 -23.49 12.75
C GLU A 23 1.66 -23.02 14.20
N HIS A 24 0.77 -22.08 14.52
CA HIS A 24 0.61 -21.52 15.86
C HIS A 24 -0.88 -21.46 16.25
N PRO A 25 -1.23 -21.60 17.54
CA PRO A 25 -2.63 -21.53 17.99
C PRO A 25 -3.38 -20.24 17.60
N ASN A 26 -2.67 -19.15 17.33
CA ASN A 26 -3.25 -17.87 16.91
C ASN A 26 -3.34 -17.67 15.38
N ASP A 27 -3.01 -18.68 14.59
CA ASP A 27 -3.05 -18.61 13.13
C ASP A 27 -4.45 -18.89 12.57
N ALA A 28 -4.71 -18.38 11.39
CA ALA A 28 -5.77 -18.88 10.51
C ALA A 28 -5.20 -19.23 9.13
N ILE A 29 -5.91 -20.10 8.41
CA ILE A 29 -5.69 -20.33 6.98
C ILE A 29 -6.85 -19.68 6.24
N VAL A 30 -6.52 -18.77 5.33
CA VAL A 30 -7.48 -18.09 4.48
C VAL A 30 -7.36 -18.62 3.06
N ARG A 31 -8.48 -19.09 2.50
CA ARG A 31 -8.62 -19.39 1.09
C ARG A 31 -8.90 -18.08 0.35
N VAL A 32 -7.95 -17.65 -0.47
CA VAL A 32 -8.01 -16.38 -1.18
C VAL A 32 -9.10 -16.44 -2.25
N THR A 33 -10.00 -15.46 -2.26
CA THR A 33 -11.03 -15.27 -3.28
C THR A 33 -10.69 -14.19 -4.28
N LEU A 34 -10.01 -13.15 -3.83
CA LEU A 34 -9.54 -12.05 -4.67
C LEU A 34 -8.22 -11.50 -4.12
N ALA A 35 -7.31 -11.17 -5.03
CA ALA A 35 -6.05 -10.47 -4.71
C ALA A 35 -5.79 -9.40 -5.76
N ALA A 36 -5.17 -8.30 -5.33
CA ALA A 36 -4.72 -7.25 -6.23
C ALA A 36 -3.19 -7.33 -6.46
N ILE A 37 -2.72 -6.58 -7.43
CA ILE A 37 -1.29 -6.38 -7.71
C ILE A 37 -0.97 -4.93 -7.39
N CYS A 38 -0.12 -4.72 -6.40
CA CYS A 38 0.37 -3.41 -6.01
C CYS A 38 1.58 -2.98 -6.87
N GLY A 39 1.78 -1.68 -7.00
CA GLY A 39 3.01 -1.14 -7.60
C GLY A 39 4.29 -1.59 -6.87
N SER A 40 4.21 -1.88 -5.57
CA SER A 40 5.34 -2.38 -4.78
C SER A 40 5.73 -3.83 -5.11
N ASP A 41 4.82 -4.66 -5.66
CA ASP A 41 5.16 -5.99 -6.18
C ASP A 41 6.18 -5.89 -7.33
N LEU A 42 6.14 -4.79 -8.10
CA LEU A 42 7.12 -4.54 -9.15
C LEU A 42 8.53 -4.31 -8.61
N HIS A 43 8.68 -3.82 -7.37
CA HIS A 43 9.99 -3.70 -6.73
C HIS A 43 10.65 -5.06 -6.55
N LEU A 44 9.87 -6.05 -6.12
CA LEU A 44 10.33 -7.44 -5.99
C LEU A 44 10.62 -8.03 -7.37
N TYR A 45 9.69 -7.86 -8.31
CA TYR A 45 9.82 -8.34 -9.68
C TYR A 45 11.09 -7.81 -10.36
N HIS A 46 11.41 -6.54 -10.20
CA HIS A 46 12.60 -5.91 -10.74
C HIS A 46 13.90 -6.25 -9.97
N GLY A 47 13.80 -6.95 -8.85
CA GLY A 47 14.94 -7.34 -8.04
C GLY A 47 15.54 -6.21 -7.20
N LEU A 48 14.77 -5.18 -6.88
CA LEU A 48 15.23 -4.04 -6.10
C LEU A 48 15.26 -4.30 -4.60
N MET A 49 14.59 -5.38 -4.19
CA MET A 49 14.65 -5.91 -2.85
C MET A 49 15.54 -7.15 -2.87
N PRO A 50 16.88 -6.99 -2.70
CA PRO A 50 17.85 -8.05 -2.95
C PRO A 50 17.77 -9.20 -1.95
N ASP A 51 17.12 -8.98 -0.81
CA ASP A 51 16.85 -9.99 0.22
C ASP A 51 15.66 -10.91 -0.11
N THR A 52 14.92 -10.65 -1.21
CA THR A 52 13.81 -11.50 -1.65
C THR A 52 14.35 -12.85 -2.14
N ARG A 53 13.95 -13.94 -1.48
CA ARG A 53 14.44 -15.28 -1.78
C ARG A 53 13.63 -15.94 -2.90
N ILE A 54 14.31 -16.74 -3.72
CA ILE A 54 13.66 -17.62 -4.71
C ILE A 54 12.71 -18.58 -3.98
N GLY A 55 11.50 -18.72 -4.51
CA GLY A 55 10.44 -19.53 -3.89
C GLY A 55 9.41 -18.73 -3.09
N HIS A 56 9.65 -17.44 -2.85
CA HIS A 56 8.73 -16.56 -2.14
C HIS A 56 7.47 -16.28 -2.96
N THR A 57 6.30 -16.27 -2.30
CA THR A 57 5.00 -15.97 -2.91
C THR A 57 4.67 -14.50 -2.73
N PHE A 58 4.33 -13.81 -3.82
CA PHE A 58 3.97 -12.39 -3.83
C PHE A 58 2.53 -12.13 -3.35
N GLY A 59 2.23 -10.86 -3.15
CA GLY A 59 0.90 -10.31 -2.94
C GLY A 59 0.59 -10.00 -1.48
N HIS A 60 0.34 -8.74 -1.20
CA HIS A 60 0.00 -8.26 0.14
C HIS A 60 -1.40 -7.63 0.20
N GLU A 61 -2.11 -7.60 -0.92
CA GLU A 61 -3.48 -7.12 -1.04
C GLU A 61 -4.38 -8.30 -1.35
N PHE A 62 -5.08 -8.86 -0.36
CA PHE A 62 -5.95 -10.01 -0.57
C PHE A 62 -7.10 -10.08 0.41
N ILE A 63 -8.14 -10.74 -0.03
CA ILE A 63 -9.31 -11.11 0.75
C ILE A 63 -9.62 -12.60 0.55
N GLY A 64 -10.40 -13.18 1.43
CA GLY A 64 -10.76 -14.57 1.28
C GLY A 64 -11.76 -15.06 2.33
N VAL A 65 -11.89 -16.37 2.38
CA VAL A 65 -12.73 -17.08 3.33
C VAL A 65 -11.84 -17.87 4.29
N VAL A 66 -12.12 -17.78 5.57
CA VAL A 66 -11.42 -18.54 6.61
C VAL A 66 -11.72 -20.02 6.44
N GLU A 67 -10.68 -20.85 6.22
CA GLU A 67 -10.81 -22.31 6.05
C GLU A 67 -10.43 -23.07 7.31
N GLN A 68 -9.48 -22.57 8.09
CA GLN A 68 -9.04 -23.16 9.35
C GLN A 68 -8.70 -22.06 10.34
N VAL A 69 -8.87 -22.33 11.61
CA VAL A 69 -8.45 -21.47 12.72
C VAL A 69 -7.66 -22.28 13.75
N GLY A 70 -6.64 -21.68 14.32
CA GLY A 70 -5.90 -22.23 15.45
C GLY A 70 -6.74 -22.20 16.73
N SER A 71 -6.35 -23.02 17.70
CA SER A 71 -7.13 -23.24 18.93
C SER A 71 -7.30 -22.02 19.83
N SER A 72 -6.51 -20.97 19.65
CA SER A 72 -6.58 -19.72 20.43
C SER A 72 -7.27 -18.58 19.70
N VAL A 73 -7.68 -18.77 18.43
CA VAL A 73 -8.43 -17.77 17.66
C VAL A 73 -9.86 -17.68 18.20
N GLN A 74 -10.31 -16.46 18.51
CA GLN A 74 -11.61 -16.20 19.14
C GLN A 74 -12.52 -15.31 18.28
N ASN A 75 -11.95 -14.42 17.48
CA ASN A 75 -12.70 -13.39 16.73
C ASN A 75 -13.10 -13.84 15.33
N LEU A 76 -12.54 -14.95 14.84
CA LEU A 76 -12.85 -15.50 13.52
C LEU A 76 -13.34 -16.95 13.63
N GLN A 77 -14.17 -17.33 12.67
CA GLN A 77 -14.62 -18.72 12.51
C GLN A 77 -14.50 -19.16 11.05
N VAL A 78 -14.48 -20.47 10.84
CA VAL A 78 -14.49 -21.05 9.48
C VAL A 78 -15.76 -20.58 8.73
N GLY A 79 -15.56 -20.11 7.51
CA GLY A 79 -16.60 -19.54 6.67
C GLY A 79 -16.68 -18.01 6.69
N ASP A 80 -16.03 -17.32 7.63
CA ASP A 80 -15.99 -15.85 7.65
C ASP A 80 -15.30 -15.31 6.38
N ARG A 81 -15.92 -14.34 5.72
CA ARG A 81 -15.28 -13.54 4.68
C ARG A 81 -14.43 -12.45 5.32
N VAL A 82 -13.16 -12.38 4.99
CA VAL A 82 -12.21 -11.45 5.63
C VAL A 82 -11.38 -10.69 4.61
N MET A 83 -11.15 -9.41 4.87
CA MET A 83 -10.05 -8.65 4.29
C MET A 83 -8.85 -8.72 5.24
N VAL A 84 -7.68 -8.93 4.68
CA VAL A 84 -6.44 -9.08 5.42
C VAL A 84 -5.53 -7.90 5.11
N PRO A 85 -5.24 -7.01 6.08
CA PRO A 85 -4.36 -5.88 5.85
C PRO A 85 -2.95 -6.36 5.51
N PHE A 86 -2.24 -5.61 4.69
CA PHE A 86 -0.90 -5.99 4.21
C PHE A 86 0.12 -6.20 5.33
N ASN A 87 -0.01 -5.49 6.45
CA ASN A 87 0.89 -5.57 7.59
C ASN A 87 0.43 -6.59 8.63
N ILE A 88 1.39 -7.26 9.23
CA ILE A 88 1.16 -8.24 10.28
C ILE A 88 1.53 -7.63 11.62
N SER A 89 0.69 -7.85 12.64
CA SER A 89 0.94 -7.37 14.00
C SER A 89 0.43 -8.33 15.06
N CYS A 90 1.13 -8.41 16.20
CA CYS A 90 0.77 -9.33 17.29
C CYS A 90 -0.27 -8.77 18.27
N GLY A 91 -0.59 -7.47 18.20
CA GLY A 91 -1.56 -6.81 19.08
C GLY A 91 -1.08 -6.50 20.50
N SER A 92 0.02 -7.09 20.99
CA SER A 92 0.40 -7.04 22.42
C SER A 92 1.78 -6.49 22.74
N CYS A 93 2.69 -6.38 21.74
CA CYS A 93 4.04 -5.88 21.99
C CYS A 93 4.05 -4.37 22.31
N TRP A 94 5.21 -3.85 22.69
CA TRP A 94 5.38 -2.44 23.05
C TRP A 94 4.89 -1.47 21.96
N PHE A 95 5.14 -1.80 20.68
CA PHE A 95 4.67 -1.00 19.55
C PHE A 95 3.15 -1.12 19.36
N CYS A 96 2.62 -2.35 19.34
CA CYS A 96 1.19 -2.58 19.13
C CYS A 96 0.34 -1.92 20.23
N ALA A 97 0.77 -2.00 21.49
CA ALA A 97 0.10 -1.37 22.62
C ALA A 97 0.05 0.19 22.53
N ARG A 98 0.80 0.78 21.60
CA ARG A 98 0.84 2.24 21.33
C ARG A 98 0.24 2.62 19.98
N GLY A 99 -0.46 1.70 19.32
CA GLY A 99 -1.04 1.93 18.00
C GLY A 99 -0.01 1.93 16.85
N LEU A 100 1.24 1.56 17.11
CA LEU A 100 2.31 1.51 16.11
C LEU A 100 2.45 0.09 15.54
N SER A 101 1.34 -0.47 15.07
CA SER A 101 1.23 -1.88 14.64
C SER A 101 2.18 -2.23 13.50
N SER A 102 2.44 -1.30 12.58
CA SER A 102 3.40 -1.47 11.48
C SER A 102 4.84 -1.71 11.95
N ASN A 103 5.16 -1.34 13.18
CA ASN A 103 6.49 -1.52 13.78
C ASN A 103 6.54 -2.74 14.72
N CYS A 104 5.59 -3.67 14.61
CA CYS A 104 5.54 -4.85 15.46
C CYS A 104 6.83 -5.67 15.35
N HIS A 105 7.57 -5.80 16.44
CA HIS A 105 8.83 -6.54 16.44
C HIS A 105 8.65 -8.06 16.64
N ASN A 106 7.49 -8.50 17.14
CA ASN A 106 7.24 -9.94 17.35
C ASN A 106 6.99 -10.72 16.05
N VAL A 107 6.68 -10.03 14.96
CA VAL A 107 6.39 -10.66 13.66
C VAL A 107 7.60 -10.69 12.74
N ASN A 108 8.70 -10.06 13.11
CA ASN A 108 9.90 -10.02 12.29
C ASN A 108 11.07 -10.68 13.03
N PRO A 109 11.61 -11.80 12.51
CA PRO A 109 12.73 -12.49 13.13
C PRO A 109 14.05 -11.73 13.02
N ASN A 110 14.11 -10.68 12.18
CA ASN A 110 15.31 -9.87 12.00
C ASN A 110 15.33 -8.73 13.03
N ALA A 111 16.28 -8.77 13.97
CA ALA A 111 16.40 -7.80 15.05
C ALA A 111 16.71 -6.36 14.57
N THR A 112 17.15 -6.17 13.32
CA THR A 112 17.47 -4.85 12.74
C THR A 112 16.34 -4.28 11.88
N ALA A 113 15.23 -5.00 11.72
CA ALA A 113 14.06 -4.60 10.96
C ALA A 113 12.80 -4.67 11.83
N VAL A 114 11.78 -3.93 11.45
CA VAL A 114 10.50 -3.88 12.18
C VAL A 114 9.34 -4.22 11.25
N GLY A 115 8.28 -4.75 11.86
CA GLY A 115 7.06 -5.10 11.16
C GLY A 115 7.16 -6.36 10.31
N GLY A 116 6.01 -6.87 9.91
CA GLY A 116 5.85 -7.96 8.95
C GLY A 116 4.88 -7.55 7.85
N ILE A 117 5.16 -7.97 6.62
CA ILE A 117 4.31 -7.72 5.46
C ILE A 117 4.15 -9.03 4.69
N TYR A 118 2.90 -9.36 4.32
CA TYR A 118 2.63 -10.49 3.45
C TYR A 118 3.24 -10.27 2.07
N GLY A 119 3.76 -11.33 1.45
CA GLY A 119 4.16 -11.34 0.05
C GLY A 119 5.15 -10.26 -0.37
N TYR A 120 5.92 -9.73 0.56
CA TYR A 120 6.96 -8.74 0.31
C TYR A 120 8.36 -9.32 0.58
N SER A 121 9.36 -8.52 0.94
CA SER A 121 10.74 -8.99 1.10
C SER A 121 10.99 -9.72 2.43
N HIS A 122 12.15 -10.38 2.54
CA HIS A 122 12.53 -11.03 3.80
C HIS A 122 12.99 -10.04 4.88
N THR A 123 13.34 -8.80 4.52
CA THR A 123 13.52 -7.71 5.50
C THR A 123 12.21 -7.43 6.26
N THR A 124 11.05 -7.69 5.66
CA THR A 124 9.72 -7.55 6.28
C THR A 124 9.16 -8.88 6.81
N GLY A 125 10.02 -9.79 7.22
CA GLY A 125 9.66 -11.06 7.87
C GLY A 125 9.55 -12.26 6.93
N GLY A 126 9.47 -12.07 5.60
CA GLY A 126 9.46 -13.14 4.60
C GLY A 126 8.20 -14.00 4.60
N TYR A 127 7.05 -13.44 4.94
CA TYR A 127 5.76 -14.12 4.90
C TYR A 127 5.28 -14.29 3.45
N ASP A 128 4.85 -15.49 3.08
CA ASP A 128 4.19 -15.74 1.80
C ASP A 128 2.90 -14.92 1.68
N GLY A 129 2.57 -14.50 0.47
CA GLY A 129 1.48 -13.57 0.19
C GLY A 129 0.24 -14.18 -0.46
N GLY A 130 -0.72 -13.31 -0.75
CA GLY A 130 -2.06 -13.64 -1.23
C GLY A 130 -2.20 -13.84 -2.74
N GLN A 131 -1.13 -13.69 -3.53
CA GLN A 131 -1.16 -14.14 -4.94
C GLN A 131 -0.99 -15.66 -5.02
N SER A 132 -1.83 -16.36 -4.25
CA SER A 132 -1.89 -17.80 -4.06
C SER A 132 -3.32 -18.22 -3.71
N GLN A 133 -3.60 -19.53 -3.73
CA GLN A 133 -4.92 -20.03 -3.38
C GLN A 133 -5.20 -20.01 -1.86
N TYR A 134 -4.15 -20.13 -1.04
CA TYR A 134 -4.26 -20.13 0.42
C TYR A 134 -3.11 -19.36 1.05
N VAL A 135 -3.38 -18.69 2.16
CA VAL A 135 -2.38 -17.95 2.95
C VAL A 135 -2.53 -18.31 4.42
N ARG A 136 -1.40 -18.52 5.09
CA ARG A 136 -1.34 -18.56 6.55
C ARG A 136 -1.34 -17.14 7.10
N VAL A 137 -2.28 -16.85 7.96
CA VAL A 137 -2.50 -15.55 8.59
C VAL A 137 -2.17 -15.67 10.07
N PRO A 138 -0.96 -15.23 10.51
CA PRO A 138 -0.61 -15.24 11.93
C PRO A 138 -1.35 -14.13 12.67
N PHE A 139 -1.54 -14.34 13.99
CA PHE A 139 -2.29 -13.42 14.87
C PHE A 139 -3.67 -13.04 14.30
N ALA A 140 -4.42 -14.03 13.90
CA ALA A 140 -5.66 -13.91 13.15
C ALA A 140 -6.76 -13.08 13.85
N ASP A 141 -6.70 -12.92 15.16
CA ASP A 141 -7.61 -12.05 15.92
C ASP A 141 -7.26 -10.56 15.85
N VAL A 142 -6.11 -10.19 15.24
CA VAL A 142 -5.60 -8.82 15.26
C VAL A 142 -5.71 -8.13 13.90
N GLY A 143 -5.24 -8.77 12.84
CA GLY A 143 -5.15 -8.17 11.50
C GLY A 143 -6.45 -8.25 10.71
N PRO A 144 -6.97 -9.46 10.44
CA PRO A 144 -8.13 -9.63 9.58
C PRO A 144 -9.39 -8.93 10.09
N VAL A 145 -10.15 -8.37 9.15
CA VAL A 145 -11.44 -7.73 9.42
C VAL A 145 -12.51 -8.45 8.61
N ARG A 146 -13.64 -8.79 9.25
CA ARG A 146 -14.77 -9.39 8.54
C ARG A 146 -15.35 -8.41 7.53
N ILE A 147 -15.59 -8.91 6.32
CA ILE A 147 -16.24 -8.13 5.26
C ILE A 147 -17.74 -8.15 5.52
N PRO A 148 -18.39 -6.98 5.64
CA PRO A 148 -19.84 -6.91 5.76
C PRO A 148 -20.55 -7.53 4.55
N ASP A 149 -21.73 -8.13 4.75
CA ASP A 149 -22.45 -8.83 3.68
C ASP A 149 -22.81 -7.92 2.50
N TRP A 150 -23.03 -6.63 2.75
CA TRP A 150 -23.36 -5.63 1.74
C TRP A 150 -22.16 -5.17 0.89
N MET A 151 -20.93 -5.44 1.33
CA MET A 151 -19.71 -4.99 0.64
C MET A 151 -19.26 -6.03 -0.38
N HIS A 152 -19.02 -5.58 -1.61
CA HIS A 152 -18.47 -6.42 -2.67
C HIS A 152 -16.97 -6.68 -2.47
N ASP A 153 -16.51 -7.80 -2.98
CA ASP A 153 -15.10 -8.21 -2.85
C ASP A 153 -14.15 -7.23 -3.53
N GLU A 154 -14.56 -6.65 -4.65
CA GLU A 154 -13.80 -5.66 -5.42
C GLU A 154 -13.57 -4.35 -4.65
N ASP A 155 -14.53 -3.95 -3.79
CA ASP A 155 -14.38 -2.79 -2.91
C ASP A 155 -13.54 -3.16 -1.68
N ALA A 156 -13.78 -4.33 -1.10
CA ALA A 156 -13.10 -4.80 0.11
C ALA A 156 -11.58 -4.99 -0.10
N VAL A 157 -11.16 -5.49 -1.28
CA VAL A 157 -9.73 -5.70 -1.55
C VAL A 157 -8.93 -4.41 -1.55
N LEU A 158 -9.52 -3.27 -1.93
CA LEU A 158 -8.84 -1.97 -1.89
C LEU A 158 -8.53 -1.51 -0.45
N LEU A 159 -9.34 -1.95 0.53
CA LEU A 159 -9.14 -1.62 1.94
C LEU A 159 -7.95 -2.35 2.57
N THR A 160 -7.43 -3.39 1.91
CA THR A 160 -6.30 -4.16 2.44
C THR A 160 -4.98 -3.39 2.38
N ASP A 161 -4.83 -2.43 1.43
CA ASP A 161 -3.67 -1.54 1.30
C ASP A 161 -4.04 -0.18 0.72
N ALA A 162 -4.36 -0.11 -0.58
CA ALA A 162 -4.39 1.14 -1.33
C ALA A 162 -5.28 2.22 -0.70
N ALA A 163 -6.44 1.83 -0.17
CA ALA A 163 -7.37 2.76 0.48
C ALA A 163 -6.84 3.25 1.83
N ALA A 164 -6.32 2.35 2.66
CA ALA A 164 -5.75 2.69 3.95
C ALA A 164 -4.51 3.59 3.79
N THR A 165 -3.66 3.25 2.82
CA THR A 165 -2.42 4.00 2.51
C THR A 165 -2.72 5.40 1.97
N GLY A 166 -3.66 5.54 1.03
CA GLY A 166 -4.06 6.84 0.48
C GLY A 166 -4.73 7.74 1.53
N TYR A 167 -5.62 7.18 2.35
CA TYR A 167 -6.25 7.89 3.46
C TYR A 167 -5.21 8.36 4.49
N PHE A 168 -4.29 7.48 4.89
CA PHE A 168 -3.21 7.81 5.81
C PHE A 168 -2.29 8.90 5.25
N GLY A 169 -1.99 8.87 3.95
CA GLY A 169 -1.23 9.93 3.29
C GLY A 169 -1.89 11.30 3.42
N ALA A 170 -3.20 11.37 3.20
CA ALA A 170 -3.96 12.60 3.39
C ALA A 170 -4.00 13.03 4.88
N GLN A 171 -4.17 12.09 5.81
CA GLN A 171 -4.17 12.35 7.25
C GLN A 171 -2.83 12.93 7.73
N LEU A 172 -1.70 12.43 7.21
CA LEU A 172 -0.37 12.98 7.53
C LEU A 172 -0.18 14.42 7.04
N GLY A 173 -0.97 14.85 6.06
CA GLY A 173 -0.96 16.22 5.56
C GLY A 173 -1.52 17.24 6.53
N ASP A 174 -2.24 16.80 7.57
CA ASP A 174 -2.92 17.68 8.53
C ASP A 174 -3.76 18.75 7.81
N ILE A 175 -4.55 18.28 6.82
CA ILE A 175 -5.35 19.13 5.93
C ILE A 175 -6.40 19.86 6.75
N VAL A 176 -6.51 21.17 6.50
CA VAL A 176 -7.54 22.02 7.09
C VAL A 176 -8.52 22.53 6.03
N GLU A 177 -9.67 23.04 6.47
CA GLU A 177 -10.71 23.54 5.58
C GLU A 177 -10.17 24.65 4.65
N GLY A 178 -10.33 24.47 3.35
CA GLY A 178 -9.92 25.42 2.33
C GLY A 178 -8.52 25.18 1.75
N ASP A 179 -7.72 24.27 2.28
CA ASP A 179 -6.37 23.98 1.78
C ASP A 179 -6.36 23.57 0.31
N THR A 180 -5.30 23.98 -0.39
CA THR A 180 -4.94 23.47 -1.72
C THR A 180 -4.00 22.28 -1.55
N VAL A 181 -4.45 21.10 -1.97
CA VAL A 181 -3.70 19.86 -1.89
C VAL A 181 -3.20 19.43 -3.26
N VAL A 182 -1.90 19.17 -3.39
CA VAL A 182 -1.31 18.58 -4.59
C VAL A 182 -0.95 17.11 -4.33
N VAL A 183 -1.44 16.22 -5.18
CA VAL A 183 -1.10 14.79 -5.14
C VAL A 183 -0.22 14.45 -6.34
N LEU A 184 0.99 13.98 -6.08
CA LEU A 184 1.92 13.56 -7.13
C LEU A 184 1.73 12.06 -7.38
N GLY A 185 1.26 11.72 -8.59
CA GLY A 185 0.93 10.35 -9.01
C GLY A 185 -0.56 10.03 -8.90
N ALA A 186 -1.16 9.64 -10.02
CA ALA A 186 -2.56 9.24 -10.15
C ALA A 186 -2.74 7.71 -10.20
N GLY A 187 -1.91 6.98 -9.46
CA GLY A 187 -2.11 5.56 -9.18
C GLY A 187 -3.21 5.33 -8.14
N PRO A 188 -3.52 4.07 -7.77
CA PRO A 188 -4.59 3.77 -6.80
C PRO A 188 -4.45 4.54 -5.49
N VAL A 189 -3.25 4.56 -4.90
CA VAL A 189 -2.97 5.32 -3.66
C VAL A 189 -3.20 6.82 -3.85
N GLY A 190 -2.70 7.40 -4.95
CA GLY A 190 -2.86 8.83 -5.21
C GLY A 190 -4.31 9.24 -5.47
N LEU A 191 -5.09 8.43 -6.18
CA LEU A 191 -6.52 8.68 -6.39
C LEU A 191 -7.29 8.69 -5.06
N ILE A 192 -6.98 7.73 -4.19
CA ILE A 192 -7.62 7.65 -2.86
C ILE A 192 -7.13 8.77 -1.94
N ALA A 193 -5.85 9.14 -2.01
CA ALA A 193 -5.34 10.31 -1.28
C ALA A 193 -6.06 11.59 -1.71
N ALA A 194 -6.31 11.77 -3.01
CA ALA A 194 -7.07 12.90 -3.54
C ALA A 194 -8.53 12.92 -3.04
N GLN A 195 -9.22 11.77 -3.07
CA GLN A 195 -10.57 11.65 -2.50
C GLN A 195 -10.58 11.92 -1.00
N SER A 196 -9.59 11.39 -0.27
CA SER A 196 -9.48 11.59 1.18
C SER A 196 -9.19 13.04 1.54
N SER A 197 -8.46 13.77 0.68
CA SER A 197 -8.21 15.20 0.90
C SER A 197 -9.50 16.01 0.91
N TRP A 198 -10.45 15.72 0.00
CA TRP A 198 -11.78 16.33 0.03
C TRP A 198 -12.55 16.01 1.32
N LEU A 199 -12.49 14.75 1.78
CA LEU A 199 -13.14 14.33 3.04
C LEU A 199 -12.56 15.04 4.26
N MET A 200 -11.30 15.47 4.20
CA MET A 200 -10.62 16.20 5.28
C MET A 200 -10.76 17.71 5.20
N GLY A 201 -11.47 18.23 4.18
CA GLY A 201 -11.79 19.66 4.09
C GLY A 201 -10.97 20.45 3.07
N ALA A 202 -10.19 19.80 2.20
CA ALA A 202 -9.48 20.49 1.14
C ALA A 202 -10.45 21.37 0.31
N GLY A 203 -10.09 22.60 0.05
CA GLY A 203 -10.85 23.51 -0.84
C GLY A 203 -10.51 23.29 -2.31
N ARG A 204 -9.34 22.70 -2.58
CA ARG A 204 -8.85 22.40 -3.92
C ARG A 204 -7.93 21.19 -3.92
N VAL A 205 -8.06 20.32 -4.92
CA VAL A 205 -7.18 19.15 -5.10
C VAL A 205 -6.68 19.10 -6.54
N ILE A 206 -5.36 19.06 -6.71
CA ILE A 206 -4.68 18.97 -8.00
C ILE A 206 -3.89 17.66 -8.04
N VAL A 207 -4.14 16.81 -9.02
CA VAL A 207 -3.42 15.54 -9.22
C VAL A 207 -2.46 15.68 -10.41
N VAL A 208 -1.20 15.34 -10.18
CA VAL A 208 -0.12 15.43 -11.18
C VAL A 208 0.27 14.02 -11.63
N ASP A 209 0.18 13.75 -12.92
CA ASP A 209 0.64 12.51 -13.58
C ASP A 209 0.93 12.83 -15.05
N HIS A 210 1.32 11.84 -15.85
CA HIS A 210 1.49 12.01 -17.31
C HIS A 210 0.65 11.03 -18.13
N LEU A 211 0.09 10.03 -17.49
CA LEU A 211 -0.74 9.05 -18.17
C LEU A 211 -2.17 9.58 -18.29
N GLN A 212 -2.60 9.89 -19.50
CA GLN A 212 -3.92 10.49 -19.77
C GLN A 212 -5.07 9.67 -19.17
N GLU A 213 -4.98 8.33 -19.20
CA GLU A 213 -5.98 7.45 -18.59
C GLU A 213 -6.08 7.65 -17.07
N ARG A 214 -4.94 7.85 -16.39
CA ARG A 214 -4.89 8.11 -14.95
C ARG A 214 -5.43 9.50 -14.62
N LEU A 215 -5.04 10.52 -15.40
CA LEU A 215 -5.57 11.88 -15.26
C LEU A 215 -7.08 11.92 -15.49
N ALA A 216 -7.60 11.16 -16.46
CA ALA A 216 -9.04 11.03 -16.68
C ALA A 216 -9.75 10.40 -15.46
N LYS A 217 -9.15 9.39 -14.83
CA LYS A 217 -9.67 8.81 -13.56
C LYS A 217 -9.62 9.80 -12.41
N ALA A 218 -8.54 10.59 -12.29
CA ALA A 218 -8.46 11.62 -11.25
C ALA A 218 -9.60 12.65 -11.39
N ARG A 219 -9.92 13.08 -12.60
CA ARG A 219 -11.07 13.97 -12.84
C ARG A 219 -12.43 13.33 -12.52
N SER A 220 -12.64 12.09 -12.97
CA SER A 220 -13.97 11.45 -12.87
C SER A 220 -14.24 10.82 -11.51
N MET A 221 -13.23 10.26 -10.84
CA MET A 221 -13.39 9.53 -9.57
C MET A 221 -13.00 10.36 -8.35
N ALA A 222 -11.92 11.13 -8.45
CA ALA A 222 -11.46 11.97 -7.36
C ALA A 222 -11.92 13.43 -7.44
N TYR A 223 -12.64 13.81 -8.50
CA TYR A 223 -13.12 15.18 -8.74
C TYR A 223 -11.99 16.22 -8.65
N ALA A 224 -10.77 15.81 -8.98
CA ALA A 224 -9.59 16.63 -8.88
C ALA A 224 -9.31 17.38 -10.17
N GLU A 225 -8.70 18.55 -10.05
CA GLU A 225 -8.00 19.17 -11.17
C GLU A 225 -6.77 18.32 -11.52
N THR A 226 -6.31 18.41 -12.76
CA THR A 226 -5.20 17.59 -13.21
C THR A 226 -4.15 18.39 -13.92
N LEU A 227 -2.89 18.01 -13.71
CA LEU A 227 -1.75 18.58 -14.41
C LEU A 227 -0.94 17.44 -15.04
N ASP A 228 -0.76 17.52 -16.37
CA ASP A 228 0.14 16.62 -17.10
C ASP A 228 1.55 17.20 -17.08
N TYR A 229 2.47 16.51 -16.43
CA TYR A 229 3.83 17.01 -16.32
C TYR A 229 4.66 16.90 -17.62
N ASP A 230 4.23 16.10 -18.60
CA ASP A 230 4.89 16.01 -19.89
C ASP A 230 4.54 17.23 -20.81
N GLU A 231 3.50 18.01 -20.46
CA GLU A 231 3.10 19.23 -21.17
C GLU A 231 3.82 20.49 -20.67
N HIS A 232 4.64 20.39 -19.62
CA HIS A 232 5.28 21.53 -18.96
C HIS A 232 6.78 21.32 -18.74
N ASP A 233 7.58 22.34 -19.05
CA ASP A 233 9.03 22.31 -18.81
C ASP A 233 9.37 22.27 -17.30
N ASP A 234 8.54 22.93 -16.48
CA ASP A 234 8.69 22.99 -15.02
C ASP A 234 7.33 22.92 -14.34
N VAL A 235 7.06 21.76 -13.73
CA VAL A 235 5.81 21.48 -13.00
C VAL A 235 5.64 22.38 -11.78
N VAL A 236 6.75 22.76 -11.11
CA VAL A 236 6.68 23.61 -9.92
C VAL A 236 6.25 25.01 -10.30
N VAL A 237 6.79 25.53 -11.41
CA VAL A 237 6.38 26.85 -11.94
C VAL A 237 4.91 26.83 -12.35
N GLU A 238 4.48 25.75 -12.99
CA GLU A 238 3.08 25.64 -13.43
C GLU A 238 2.12 25.54 -12.23
N LEU A 239 2.41 24.73 -11.25
CA LEU A 239 1.64 24.64 -10.01
C LEU A 239 1.57 26.01 -9.30
N LYS A 240 2.68 26.75 -9.25
CA LYS A 240 2.67 28.12 -8.69
C LYS A 240 1.76 29.06 -9.45
N LYS A 241 1.75 29.02 -10.79
CA LYS A 241 0.83 29.84 -11.59
C LYS A 241 -0.63 29.50 -11.31
N GLN A 242 -0.94 28.19 -11.21
CA GLN A 242 -2.30 27.71 -10.94
C GLN A 242 -2.79 28.04 -9.52
N THR A 243 -1.89 28.37 -8.62
CA THR A 243 -2.16 28.70 -7.21
C THR A 243 -1.84 30.17 -6.87
N ASP A 244 -1.95 31.06 -7.85
CA ASP A 244 -1.66 32.50 -7.69
C ASP A 244 -0.29 32.79 -7.04
N PHE A 245 0.70 31.96 -7.33
CA PHE A 245 2.06 31.96 -6.77
C PHE A 245 2.15 31.69 -5.27
N LEU A 246 1.07 31.30 -4.60
CA LEU A 246 1.07 30.90 -3.19
C LEU A 246 1.66 29.51 -3.01
N GLY A 247 1.49 28.61 -3.98
CA GLY A 247 1.86 27.21 -3.89
C GLY A 247 0.74 26.34 -3.28
N ALA A 248 1.03 25.09 -3.00
CA ALA A 248 0.13 24.18 -2.31
C ALA A 248 0.35 24.25 -0.81
N ASP A 249 -0.71 24.12 -0.01
CA ASP A 249 -0.64 24.01 1.44
C ASP A 249 -0.12 22.62 1.83
N VAL A 250 -0.55 21.60 1.09
CA VAL A 250 -0.16 20.20 1.32
C VAL A 250 0.28 19.55 0.01
N VAL A 251 1.37 18.78 0.05
CA VAL A 251 1.81 17.93 -1.06
C VAL A 251 1.92 16.49 -0.59
N ILE A 252 1.22 15.59 -1.28
CA ILE A 252 1.24 14.13 -1.03
C ILE A 252 1.99 13.47 -2.18
N ASP A 253 3.13 12.86 -1.91
CA ASP A 253 3.88 12.08 -2.91
C ASP A 253 3.43 10.61 -2.88
N ALA A 254 2.65 10.21 -3.89
CA ALA A 254 2.14 8.86 -4.10
C ALA A 254 2.78 8.18 -5.33
N ARG A 255 3.96 8.64 -5.75
CA ARG A 255 4.70 8.07 -6.88
C ARG A 255 5.55 6.89 -6.43
N ALA A 256 5.67 5.88 -7.31
CA ALA A 256 6.73 4.90 -7.16
C ALA A 256 8.10 5.57 -7.39
N PRO A 257 9.17 5.17 -6.66
CA PRO A 257 10.51 5.70 -6.88
C PRO A 257 10.93 5.53 -8.34
N GLU A 258 11.26 6.63 -9.03
CA GLU A 258 11.60 6.64 -10.47
C GLU A 258 12.92 5.94 -10.83
N ARG A 259 13.57 5.24 -9.92
CA ARG A 259 14.82 4.50 -10.20
C ARG A 259 14.71 3.44 -11.30
N TYR A 260 13.54 3.35 -11.95
CA TYR A 260 13.20 2.35 -12.96
C TYR A 260 13.19 2.85 -14.39
N ARG A 261 13.24 4.14 -14.62
CA ARG A 261 13.48 4.69 -15.95
C ARG A 261 14.96 5.03 -16.03
N GLY A 262 15.71 4.27 -16.80
CA GLY A 262 17.09 4.57 -17.10
C GLY A 262 17.21 6.03 -17.54
N GLU A 263 18.23 6.70 -16.98
CA GLU A 263 18.76 7.98 -17.42
C GLU A 263 17.80 9.18 -17.37
N ARG A 264 17.56 9.72 -16.14
CA ARG A 264 17.42 11.18 -15.95
C ARG A 264 18.34 11.59 -14.82
N GLU A 265 19.07 12.70 -15.05
CA GLU A 265 20.04 13.27 -14.10
C GLU A 265 19.41 13.57 -12.72
N PRO A 266 20.19 13.50 -11.64
CA PRO A 266 19.68 13.81 -10.31
C PRO A 266 19.26 15.27 -10.24
N VAL A 267 18.04 15.51 -9.80
CA VAL A 267 17.53 16.87 -9.49
C VAL A 267 18.44 17.47 -8.43
N ASP A 268 19.01 18.64 -8.71
CA ASP A 268 19.88 19.39 -7.78
C ASP A 268 19.10 19.72 -6.49
N PRO A 269 19.51 19.20 -5.32
CA PRO A 269 18.84 19.47 -4.06
C PRO A 269 18.91 20.93 -3.61
N ARG A 270 19.55 21.80 -4.37
CA ARG A 270 19.72 23.23 -4.08
C ARG A 270 18.75 24.15 -4.80
N ALA A 271 17.84 23.62 -5.63
CA ALA A 271 16.80 24.41 -6.26
C ALA A 271 15.69 24.75 -5.24
N GLY A 272 15.82 25.89 -4.61
CA GLY A 272 14.77 26.67 -3.95
C GLY A 272 13.91 25.96 -2.88
N HIS A 273 14.25 26.18 -1.64
CA HIS A 273 13.42 25.83 -0.48
C HIS A 273 12.11 26.62 -0.53
N VAL A 274 10.99 25.96 -0.81
CA VAL A 274 9.65 26.45 -0.51
C VAL A 274 9.24 25.79 0.81
N PRO A 275 8.81 26.54 1.83
CA PRO A 275 8.33 25.94 3.07
C PRO A 275 6.93 25.37 2.83
N THR A 276 6.88 24.15 2.32
CA THR A 276 5.68 23.32 2.23
C THR A 276 5.79 22.23 3.27
N ARG A 277 4.72 21.98 4.03
CA ARG A 277 4.61 20.75 4.82
C ARG A 277 4.65 19.57 3.86
N VAL A 278 5.79 18.91 3.77
CA VAL A 278 5.94 17.70 2.95
C VAL A 278 5.58 16.52 3.83
N SER A 279 4.38 15.99 3.66
CA SER A 279 4.05 14.66 4.16
C SER A 279 4.47 13.63 3.11
N GLY A 280 5.73 13.22 3.16
CA GLY A 280 6.20 12.08 2.38
C GLY A 280 5.96 10.80 3.17
N ILE A 281 5.18 9.86 2.62
CA ILE A 281 5.22 8.47 3.07
C ILE A 281 6.62 7.97 2.66
N ARG A 282 7.57 8.01 3.58
CA ARG A 282 8.84 7.30 3.36
C ARG A 282 8.54 5.81 3.49
N PRO A 283 8.92 4.99 2.50
CA PRO A 283 8.95 3.56 2.75
C PRO A 283 9.91 3.32 3.91
N TRP A 284 9.45 2.59 4.90
CA TRP A 284 10.22 2.10 6.03
C TRP A 284 11.28 1.10 5.60
#